data_d31def2f4221c05ce2f6b43f1cf72e9b
#
_entry.id   d31def2f4221c05ce2f6b43f1cf72e9b
#
_cell.length_a   1.000
_cell.length_b   1.000
_cell.length_c   1.000
_cell.angle_alpha   90.00
_cell.angle_beta   90.00
_cell.angle_gamma   90.00
#
_symmetry.space_group_name_H-M   'P 1'
#
loop_
_entity.id
_entity.type
_entity.pdbx_description
1 polymer ?
#
loop_
_entity_poly.entity_id
_entity_poly.type
_entity_poly.pdbx_seq_one_letter_code
_entity_poly.pdbx_strand_id
1 'polypeptide(L)'
;DKLNQAKDKLTGGAPLSQEEVGRGLKEALDAGVGEAVSFLSAEDGYYKSVYKILLPEEAQQVAGRLRAVPGFSNFEEEALMKINRAAEDAAQKAKPIFVSAIKQMTFQDAMNLLMGDKDAATRYLEKTTYDQLYSAFKPVIIESLDKFNARTYWRDGVTAYNKIPLVSKANPELDDYVAKQALLGMFSLVEKKELDIRENTGARTSDLLRKVFAKQDRGK
;
A
#
# COMPACT_ATOMS: atom_id res chain seq x y z
N ASP A 1 -36.62 -34.69 12.28
CA ASP A 1 -35.16 -34.43 12.08
C ASP A 1 -34.72 -34.31 10.62
N LYS A 2 -35.40 -34.98 9.67
CA LYS A 2 -35.14 -34.80 8.23
C LYS A 2 -35.57 -33.42 7.69
N LEU A 3 -36.54 -32.76 8.35
CA LEU A 3 -36.98 -31.40 7.97
C LEU A 3 -35.98 -30.31 8.39
N ASN A 4 -35.26 -30.49 9.50
CA ASN A 4 -34.23 -29.58 9.93
C ASN A 4 -32.97 -29.70 9.07
N GLN A 5 -32.60 -30.93 8.67
CA GLN A 5 -31.48 -31.15 7.74
C GLN A 5 -31.79 -30.62 6.34
N ALA A 6 -33.05 -30.61 5.91
CA ALA A 6 -33.44 -30.01 4.63
C ALA A 6 -33.46 -28.47 4.69
N LYS A 7 -33.83 -27.87 5.84
CA LYS A 7 -33.76 -26.45 6.07
C LYS A 7 -32.29 -25.94 6.13
N ASP A 8 -31.38 -26.68 6.77
CA ASP A 8 -29.95 -26.34 6.79
C ASP A 8 -29.30 -26.43 5.42
N LYS A 9 -29.77 -27.32 4.53
CA LYS A 9 -29.35 -27.36 3.13
C LYS A 9 -29.91 -26.21 2.28
N LEU A 10 -31.07 -25.66 2.65
CA LEU A 10 -31.74 -24.57 1.94
C LEU A 10 -31.38 -23.18 2.44
N THR A 11 -30.84 -23.04 3.67
CA THR A 11 -30.48 -21.76 4.30
C THR A 11 -28.98 -21.54 4.46
N GLY A 12 -28.16 -22.29 3.72
CA GLY A 12 -26.72 -22.02 3.62
C GLY A 12 -25.92 -22.39 4.85
N GLY A 13 -25.60 -23.68 4.97
CA GLY A 13 -24.39 -24.16 5.66
C GLY A 13 -24.36 -24.07 7.19
N ALA A 14 -23.75 -25.08 7.81
CA ALA A 14 -23.35 -25.05 9.22
C ALA A 14 -22.66 -23.73 9.59
N PRO A 15 -22.79 -23.24 10.84
CA PRO A 15 -22.10 -22.03 11.27
C PRO A 15 -20.60 -22.17 10.98
N LEU A 16 -20.00 -21.16 10.36
CA LEU A 16 -18.56 -21.13 10.08
C LEU A 16 -17.78 -21.28 11.38
N SER A 17 -16.83 -22.20 11.39
CA SER A 17 -15.86 -22.29 12.50
C SER A 17 -14.95 -21.06 12.52
N GLN A 18 -14.33 -20.76 13.67
CA GLN A 18 -13.34 -19.69 13.77
C GLN A 18 -12.17 -19.92 12.82
N GLU A 19 -11.81 -21.18 12.60
CA GLU A 19 -10.76 -21.55 11.65
C GLU A 19 -11.14 -21.25 10.21
N GLU A 20 -12.37 -21.52 9.80
CA GLU A 20 -12.87 -21.20 8.45
C GLU A 20 -12.92 -19.69 8.23
N VAL A 21 -13.34 -18.91 9.23
CA VAL A 21 -13.33 -17.45 9.18
C VAL A 21 -11.90 -16.94 9.05
N GLY A 22 -10.98 -17.47 9.87
CA GLY A 22 -9.57 -17.09 9.81
C GLY A 22 -8.94 -17.38 8.46
N ARG A 23 -9.18 -18.56 7.89
CA ARG A 23 -8.70 -18.91 6.54
C ARG A 23 -9.28 -18.01 5.48
N GLY A 24 -10.57 -17.71 5.52
CA GLY A 24 -11.23 -16.85 4.55
C GLY A 24 -10.70 -15.42 4.60
N LEU A 25 -10.50 -14.85 5.77
CA LEU A 25 -9.92 -13.51 5.89
C LEU A 25 -8.47 -13.49 5.39
N LYS A 26 -7.65 -14.49 5.76
CA LYS A 26 -6.27 -14.59 5.28
C LYS A 26 -6.20 -14.72 3.76
N GLU A 27 -7.07 -15.52 3.15
CA GLU A 27 -7.19 -15.63 1.69
C GLU A 27 -7.54 -14.29 1.04
N ALA A 28 -8.51 -13.56 1.61
CA ALA A 28 -8.89 -12.23 1.12
C ALA A 28 -7.74 -11.24 1.19
N LEU A 29 -7.02 -11.22 2.31
CA LEU A 29 -5.87 -10.33 2.48
C LEU A 29 -4.72 -10.69 1.54
N ASP A 30 -4.42 -11.97 1.38
CA ASP A 30 -3.36 -12.41 0.46
C ASP A 30 -3.68 -12.04 -1.00
N ALA A 31 -4.93 -12.21 -1.42
CA ALA A 31 -5.39 -11.79 -2.73
C ALA A 31 -5.31 -10.26 -2.91
N GLY A 32 -5.84 -9.49 -1.96
CA GLY A 32 -5.85 -8.03 -2.02
C GLY A 32 -4.46 -7.42 -2.00
N VAL A 33 -3.59 -7.92 -1.12
CA VAL A 33 -2.18 -7.53 -1.07
C VAL A 33 -1.44 -7.93 -2.34
N GLY A 34 -1.67 -9.15 -2.85
CA GLY A 34 -1.05 -9.63 -4.09
C GLY A 34 -1.38 -8.74 -5.28
N GLU A 35 -2.65 -8.33 -5.42
CA GLU A 35 -3.08 -7.40 -6.46
C GLU A 35 -2.47 -6.01 -6.29
N ALA A 36 -2.44 -5.48 -5.06
CA ALA A 36 -1.87 -4.17 -4.78
C ALA A 36 -0.37 -4.12 -5.09
N VAL A 37 0.38 -5.12 -4.65
CA VAL A 37 1.82 -5.23 -4.94
C VAL A 37 2.06 -5.40 -6.43
N SER A 38 1.30 -6.27 -7.11
CA SER A 38 1.44 -6.48 -8.56
C SER A 38 1.18 -5.21 -9.35
N PHE A 39 0.18 -4.43 -8.97
CA PHE A 39 -0.14 -3.16 -9.62
C PHE A 39 0.97 -2.13 -9.41
N LEU A 40 1.40 -1.90 -8.16
CA LEU A 40 2.36 -0.84 -7.84
C LEU A 40 3.80 -1.19 -8.24
N SER A 41 4.15 -2.46 -8.35
CA SER A 41 5.48 -2.90 -8.81
C SER A 41 5.62 -2.97 -10.33
N ALA A 42 4.53 -2.82 -11.06
CA ALA A 42 4.57 -2.74 -12.52
C ALA A 42 5.05 -1.36 -12.98
N GLU A 43 5.55 -1.29 -14.22
CA GLU A 43 5.86 -0.02 -14.86
C GLU A 43 4.62 0.87 -14.88
N ASP A 44 4.77 2.12 -14.50
CA ASP A 44 3.69 3.11 -14.38
C ASP A 44 2.69 2.86 -13.23
N GLY A 45 2.95 1.87 -12.37
CA GLY A 45 2.10 1.56 -11.22
C GLY A 45 2.01 2.71 -10.21
N TYR A 46 3.11 3.43 -9.99
CA TYR A 46 3.11 4.72 -9.29
C TYR A 46 3.04 5.88 -10.26
N TYR A 47 3.91 5.91 -11.27
CA TYR A 47 4.14 7.09 -12.11
C TYR A 47 2.90 7.60 -12.84
N LYS A 48 2.08 6.71 -13.41
CA LYS A 48 0.86 7.07 -14.15
C LYS A 48 -0.44 6.70 -13.45
N SER A 49 -0.42 6.66 -12.13
CA SER A 49 -1.60 6.34 -11.33
C SER A 49 -1.94 7.44 -10.32
N VAL A 50 -3.03 7.26 -9.60
CA VAL A 50 -3.41 8.12 -8.47
C VAL A 50 -2.44 8.03 -7.29
N TYR A 51 -1.55 7.04 -7.30
CA TYR A 51 -0.50 6.82 -6.31
C TYR A 51 0.81 7.50 -6.67
N LYS A 52 0.84 8.29 -7.74
CA LYS A 52 2.02 9.04 -8.20
C LYS A 52 2.61 9.85 -7.04
N ILE A 53 3.89 9.62 -6.77
CA ILE A 53 4.66 10.40 -5.80
C ILE A 53 5.01 11.73 -6.45
N LEU A 54 4.56 12.80 -5.84
CA LEU A 54 4.86 14.17 -6.26
C LEU A 54 6.13 14.65 -5.58
N LEU A 55 6.81 15.62 -6.18
CA LEU A 55 7.88 16.34 -5.48
C LEU A 55 7.29 17.07 -4.26
N PRO A 56 8.06 17.18 -3.16
CA PRO A 56 7.66 18.04 -2.06
C PRO A 56 7.37 19.47 -2.54
N GLU A 57 6.45 20.16 -1.88
CA GLU A 57 5.97 21.48 -2.33
C GLU A 57 7.11 22.48 -2.53
N GLU A 58 8.12 22.44 -1.67
CA GLU A 58 9.31 23.29 -1.75
C GLU A 58 10.10 23.00 -3.03
N ALA A 59 10.21 21.73 -3.42
CA ALA A 59 10.91 21.34 -4.65
C ALA A 59 10.13 21.71 -5.91
N GLN A 60 8.80 21.69 -5.84
CA GLN A 60 7.94 22.13 -6.96
C GLN A 60 8.17 23.63 -7.28
N GLN A 61 8.34 24.46 -6.26
CA GLN A 61 8.64 25.89 -6.44
C GLN A 61 9.99 26.10 -7.12
N VAL A 62 11.02 25.36 -6.72
CA VAL A 62 12.35 25.40 -7.33
C VAL A 62 12.30 24.89 -8.78
N ALA A 63 11.66 23.75 -9.01
CA ALA A 63 11.51 23.16 -10.33
C ALA A 63 10.75 24.08 -11.29
N GLY A 64 9.70 24.78 -10.80
CA GLY A 64 8.95 25.76 -11.58
C GLY A 64 9.82 26.91 -12.10
N ARG A 65 10.78 27.36 -11.29
CA ARG A 65 11.75 28.40 -11.70
C ARG A 65 12.79 27.89 -12.69
N LEU A 66 13.19 26.63 -12.56
CA LEU A 66 14.17 25.99 -13.45
C LEU A 66 13.63 25.78 -14.86
N ARG A 67 12.31 25.69 -15.06
CA ARG A 67 11.71 25.56 -16.42
C ARG A 67 12.12 26.65 -17.40
N ALA A 68 12.39 27.87 -16.90
CA ALA A 68 12.83 29.00 -17.72
C ALA A 68 14.35 28.97 -18.05
N VAL A 69 15.10 28.05 -17.46
CA VAL A 69 16.53 27.95 -17.64
C VAL A 69 16.84 26.96 -18.78
N PRO A 70 17.61 27.36 -19.82
CA PRO A 70 17.98 26.45 -20.91
C PRO A 70 18.67 25.19 -20.39
N GLY A 71 18.24 24.02 -20.84
CA GLY A 71 18.73 22.71 -20.43
C GLY A 71 18.01 22.09 -19.22
N PHE A 72 17.10 22.83 -18.54
CA PHE A 72 16.34 22.34 -17.38
C PHE A 72 14.82 22.29 -17.59
N SER A 73 14.35 22.50 -18.81
CA SER A 73 12.93 22.55 -19.12
C SER A 73 12.15 21.27 -18.74
N ASN A 74 12.80 20.10 -18.75
CA ASN A 74 12.21 18.80 -18.44
C ASN A 74 12.64 18.26 -17.06
N PHE A 75 13.35 19.05 -16.27
CA PHE A 75 13.94 18.59 -15.01
C PHE A 75 12.91 18.03 -14.04
N GLU A 76 11.78 18.71 -13.87
CA GLU A 76 10.70 18.27 -12.98
C GLU A 76 10.13 16.92 -13.40
N GLU A 77 9.81 16.75 -14.67
CA GLU A 77 9.22 15.52 -15.20
C GLU A 77 10.20 14.34 -15.10
N GLU A 78 11.48 14.56 -15.38
CA GLU A 78 12.51 13.54 -15.21
C GLU A 78 12.69 13.15 -13.73
N ALA A 79 12.70 14.13 -12.83
CA ALA A 79 12.79 13.87 -11.39
C ALA A 79 11.56 13.07 -10.91
N LEU A 80 10.36 13.48 -11.30
CA LEU A 80 9.12 12.76 -10.99
C LEU A 80 9.14 11.31 -11.50
N MET A 81 9.58 11.10 -12.73
CA MET A 81 9.69 9.76 -13.29
C MET A 81 10.66 8.90 -12.47
N LYS A 82 11.85 9.42 -12.15
CA LYS A 82 12.88 8.68 -11.42
C LYS A 82 12.45 8.27 -10.02
N ILE A 83 11.82 9.17 -9.25
CA ILE A 83 11.34 8.82 -7.90
C ILE A 83 10.21 7.79 -7.93
N ASN A 84 9.32 7.85 -8.91
CA ASN A 84 8.24 6.88 -9.06
C ASN A 84 8.75 5.52 -9.54
N ARG A 85 9.72 5.47 -10.46
CA ARG A 85 10.39 4.20 -10.84
C ARG A 85 11.10 3.56 -9.65
N ALA A 86 11.75 4.35 -8.79
CA ALA A 86 12.36 3.84 -7.57
C ALA A 86 11.32 3.21 -6.61
N ALA A 87 10.14 3.81 -6.50
CA ALA A 87 9.03 3.27 -5.72
C ALA A 87 8.47 1.96 -6.33
N GLU A 88 8.33 1.89 -7.65
CA GLU A 88 7.90 0.68 -8.37
C GLU A 88 8.89 -0.47 -8.14
N ASP A 89 10.19 -0.22 -8.25
CA ASP A 89 11.23 -1.20 -7.96
C ASP A 89 11.17 -1.71 -6.51
N ALA A 90 10.99 -0.79 -5.56
CA ALA A 90 10.90 -1.13 -4.14
C ALA A 90 9.63 -1.94 -3.80
N ALA A 91 8.51 -1.66 -4.45
CA ALA A 91 7.23 -2.32 -4.20
C ALA A 91 7.29 -3.84 -4.36
N GLN A 92 8.19 -4.35 -5.21
CA GLN A 92 8.42 -5.79 -5.39
C GLN A 92 8.82 -6.50 -4.08
N LYS A 93 9.41 -5.79 -3.13
CA LYS A 93 9.83 -6.33 -1.82
C LYS A 93 8.68 -6.53 -0.84
N ALA A 94 7.51 -5.97 -1.10
CA ALA A 94 6.41 -5.94 -0.15
C ALA A 94 5.71 -7.29 0.04
N LYS A 95 5.53 -8.07 -1.04
CA LYS A 95 4.71 -9.29 -1.01
C LYS A 95 5.15 -10.31 0.07
N PRO A 96 6.40 -10.72 0.17
CA PRO A 96 6.82 -11.71 1.18
C PRO A 96 6.63 -11.20 2.61
N ILE A 97 6.77 -9.90 2.85
CA ILE A 97 6.58 -9.27 4.15
C ILE A 97 5.10 -9.33 4.56
N PHE A 98 4.21 -8.94 3.68
CA PHE A 98 2.77 -9.05 3.91
C PHE A 98 2.31 -10.49 4.11
N VAL A 99 2.75 -11.41 3.26
CA VAL A 99 2.41 -12.85 3.38
C VAL A 99 2.85 -13.40 4.73
N SER A 100 4.04 -13.03 5.20
CA SER A 100 4.53 -13.45 6.52
C SER A 100 3.63 -12.91 7.65
N ALA A 101 3.26 -11.65 7.62
CA ALA A 101 2.38 -11.05 8.61
C ALA A 101 0.96 -11.69 8.61
N ILE A 102 0.41 -11.94 7.42
CA ILE A 102 -0.90 -12.60 7.27
C ILE A 102 -0.85 -14.03 7.84
N LYS A 103 0.22 -14.78 7.59
CA LYS A 103 0.38 -16.13 8.14
C LYS A 103 0.47 -16.15 9.67
N GLN A 104 1.11 -15.16 10.27
CA GLN A 104 1.28 -15.05 11.73
C GLN A 104 0.01 -14.56 12.45
N MET A 105 -0.97 -14.03 11.72
CA MET A 105 -2.25 -13.59 12.28
C MET A 105 -2.96 -14.77 12.96
N THR A 106 -3.44 -14.57 14.19
CA THR A 106 -4.24 -15.57 14.91
C THR A 106 -5.68 -15.62 14.37
N PHE A 107 -6.40 -16.69 14.68
CA PHE A 107 -7.84 -16.76 14.31
C PHE A 107 -8.68 -15.73 15.07
N GLN A 108 -8.27 -15.38 16.30
CA GLN A 108 -8.94 -14.33 17.08
C GLN A 108 -8.73 -12.96 16.43
N ASP A 109 -7.49 -12.65 15.98
CA ASP A 109 -7.23 -11.43 15.21
C ASP A 109 -8.10 -11.39 13.97
N ALA A 110 -8.13 -12.47 13.20
CA ALA A 110 -8.92 -12.56 11.99
C ALA A 110 -10.41 -12.29 12.22
N MET A 111 -10.97 -12.83 13.29
CA MET A 111 -12.37 -12.58 13.66
C MET A 111 -12.59 -11.11 14.05
N ASN A 112 -11.71 -10.53 14.85
CA ASN A 112 -11.79 -9.12 15.26
C ASN A 112 -11.69 -8.18 14.05
N LEU A 113 -10.81 -8.49 13.10
CA LEU A 113 -10.63 -7.70 11.89
C LEU A 113 -11.83 -7.82 10.95
N LEU A 114 -12.40 -9.03 10.80
CA LEU A 114 -13.57 -9.25 9.96
C LEU A 114 -14.77 -8.41 10.43
N MET A 115 -15.00 -8.37 11.74
CA MET A 115 -16.13 -7.66 12.36
C MET A 115 -15.80 -6.21 12.71
N GLY A 116 -14.56 -5.78 12.48
CA GLY A 116 -14.08 -4.43 12.76
C GLY A 116 -14.47 -3.41 11.69
N ASP A 117 -13.81 -2.27 11.75
CA ASP A 117 -13.98 -1.17 10.80
C ASP A 117 -13.66 -1.57 9.36
N LYS A 118 -14.05 -0.75 8.41
CA LYS A 118 -13.91 -1.04 6.96
C LYS A 118 -12.46 -1.23 6.52
N ASP A 119 -11.51 -0.63 7.21
CA ASP A 119 -10.08 -0.67 6.95
C ASP A 119 -9.28 -1.40 8.03
N ALA A 120 -9.96 -2.14 8.92
CA ALA A 120 -9.36 -2.77 10.08
C ALA A 120 -8.18 -3.68 9.74
N ALA A 121 -8.29 -4.47 8.67
CA ALA A 121 -7.21 -5.36 8.25
C ALA A 121 -6.04 -4.59 7.66
N THR A 122 -6.28 -3.53 6.91
CA THR A 122 -5.23 -2.63 6.40
C THR A 122 -4.46 -1.98 7.55
N ARG A 123 -5.17 -1.45 8.57
CA ARG A 123 -4.51 -0.86 9.76
C ARG A 123 -3.69 -1.89 10.53
N TYR A 124 -4.18 -3.10 10.65
CA TYR A 124 -3.43 -4.21 11.24
C TYR A 124 -2.14 -4.50 10.46
N LEU A 125 -2.21 -4.63 9.14
CA LEU A 125 -1.05 -4.86 8.30
C LEU A 125 -0.07 -3.68 8.36
N GLU A 126 -0.55 -2.45 8.33
CA GLU A 126 0.28 -1.26 8.48
C GLU A 126 1.07 -1.30 9.80
N LYS A 127 0.37 -1.51 10.91
CA LYS A 127 0.99 -1.59 12.24
C LYS A 127 2.03 -2.70 12.36
N THR A 128 1.78 -3.85 11.75
CA THR A 128 2.65 -5.03 11.90
C THR A 128 3.77 -5.12 10.89
N THR A 129 3.70 -4.39 9.77
CA THR A 129 4.66 -4.53 8.66
C THR A 129 5.40 -3.25 8.29
N TYR A 130 4.96 -2.07 8.76
CA TYR A 130 5.50 -0.79 8.30
C TYR A 130 7.03 -0.70 8.41
N ASP A 131 7.59 -0.99 9.58
CA ASP A 131 9.03 -0.87 9.81
C ASP A 131 9.84 -1.85 8.95
N GLN A 132 9.31 -3.04 8.76
CA GLN A 132 9.96 -4.06 7.93
C GLN A 132 9.89 -3.70 6.45
N LEU A 133 8.75 -3.17 5.99
CA LEU A 133 8.59 -2.65 4.63
C LEU A 133 9.50 -1.46 4.38
N TYR A 134 9.55 -0.50 5.31
CA TYR A 134 10.43 0.65 5.20
C TYR A 134 11.90 0.23 5.08
N SER A 135 12.33 -0.70 5.93
CA SER A 135 13.70 -1.25 5.91
C SER A 135 14.03 -2.00 4.62
N ALA A 136 13.03 -2.64 3.99
CA ALA A 136 13.22 -3.34 2.73
C ALA A 136 13.17 -2.40 1.51
N PHE A 137 12.34 -1.35 1.56
CA PHE A 137 12.19 -0.40 0.45
C PHE A 137 13.38 0.54 0.33
N LYS A 138 13.87 1.04 1.46
CA LYS A 138 14.89 2.08 1.49
C LYS A 138 16.16 1.74 0.69
N PRO A 139 16.82 0.58 0.84
CA PRO A 139 18.00 0.25 0.06
C PRO A 139 17.74 0.16 -1.45
N VAL A 140 16.58 -0.33 -1.88
CA VAL A 140 16.21 -0.40 -3.31
C VAL A 140 16.01 1.01 -3.88
N ILE A 141 15.34 1.89 -3.13
CA ILE A 141 15.14 3.29 -3.49
C ILE A 141 16.47 4.02 -3.59
N ILE A 142 17.37 3.83 -2.62
CA ILE A 142 18.71 4.40 -2.61
C ILE A 142 19.47 3.99 -3.88
N GLU A 143 19.52 2.71 -4.18
CA GLU A 143 20.20 2.19 -5.38
C GLU A 143 19.63 2.81 -6.66
N SER A 144 18.31 2.85 -6.78
CA SER A 144 17.64 3.41 -7.95
C SER A 144 17.90 4.92 -8.12
N LEU A 145 17.86 5.71 -7.04
CA LEU A 145 18.11 7.14 -7.06
C LEU A 145 19.58 7.50 -7.29
N ASP A 146 20.52 6.70 -6.76
CA ASP A 146 21.96 6.95 -6.88
C ASP A 146 22.49 6.76 -8.31
N LYS A 147 21.84 5.93 -9.11
CA LYS A 147 22.16 5.80 -10.55
C LYS A 147 22.16 7.14 -11.29
N PHE A 148 21.47 8.15 -10.74
CA PHE A 148 21.32 9.47 -11.34
C PHE A 148 21.83 10.63 -10.46
N ASN A 149 22.60 10.36 -9.40
CA ASN A 149 23.03 11.32 -8.37
C ASN A 149 21.87 12.13 -7.75
N ALA A 150 20.65 11.63 -7.80
CA ALA A 150 19.44 12.35 -7.40
C ALA A 150 19.46 12.71 -5.91
N ARG A 151 19.97 11.83 -5.06
CA ARG A 151 20.02 12.06 -3.60
C ARG A 151 20.99 13.18 -3.20
N THR A 152 22.18 13.20 -3.78
CA THR A 152 23.17 14.26 -3.49
C THR A 152 22.64 15.62 -3.93
N TYR A 153 22.13 15.70 -5.15
CA TYR A 153 21.57 16.91 -5.71
C TYR A 153 20.40 17.45 -4.87
N TRP A 154 19.51 16.59 -4.44
CA TRP A 154 18.41 16.91 -3.56
C TRP A 154 18.88 17.43 -2.21
N ARG A 155 19.80 16.71 -1.53
CA ARG A 155 20.34 17.08 -0.22
C ARG A 155 20.97 18.46 -0.24
N ASP A 156 21.78 18.76 -1.25
CA ASP A 156 22.45 20.05 -1.38
C ASP A 156 21.44 21.19 -1.55
N GLY A 157 20.46 21.01 -2.43
CA GLY A 157 19.39 21.98 -2.65
C GLY A 157 18.55 22.22 -1.41
N VAL A 158 18.09 21.16 -0.73
CA VAL A 158 17.28 21.26 0.49
C VAL A 158 18.07 21.84 1.65
N THR A 159 19.37 21.51 1.76
CA THR A 159 20.22 22.10 2.80
C THR A 159 20.36 23.61 2.62
N ALA A 160 20.53 24.08 1.38
CA ALA A 160 20.54 25.50 1.08
C ALA A 160 19.18 26.16 1.37
N TYR A 161 18.08 25.55 0.95
CA TYR A 161 16.72 26.02 1.23
C TYR A 161 16.44 26.12 2.73
N ASN A 162 16.81 25.11 3.50
CA ASN A 162 16.58 25.07 4.94
C ASN A 162 17.36 26.14 5.75
N LYS A 163 18.34 26.81 5.14
CA LYS A 163 19.04 27.96 5.74
C LYS A 163 18.25 29.27 5.62
N ILE A 164 17.26 29.33 4.76
CA ILE A 164 16.42 30.52 4.60
C ILE A 164 15.58 30.70 5.87
N PRO A 165 15.54 31.88 6.49
CA PRO A 165 14.70 32.15 7.66
C PRO A 165 13.21 32.04 7.34
N LEU A 166 12.42 31.56 8.28
CA LEU A 166 10.95 31.52 8.24
C LEU A 166 10.33 30.57 7.19
N VAL A 167 11.12 29.70 6.55
CA VAL A 167 10.56 28.65 5.69
C VAL A 167 10.26 27.37 6.48
N SER A 168 9.27 26.61 6.02
CA SER A 168 9.05 25.26 6.50
C SER A 168 10.23 24.38 6.07
N LYS A 169 10.81 23.64 7.03
CA LYS A 169 11.97 22.81 6.73
C LYS A 169 11.57 21.62 5.88
N ALA A 170 12.25 21.41 4.76
CA ALA A 170 12.12 20.23 3.93
C ALA A 170 13.04 19.10 4.41
N ASN A 171 12.66 17.86 4.15
CA ASN A 171 13.49 16.69 4.46
C ASN A 171 14.65 16.59 3.46
N PRO A 172 15.93 16.66 3.91
CA PRO A 172 17.09 16.55 3.02
C PRO A 172 17.34 15.12 2.53
N GLU A 173 16.68 14.13 3.11
CA GLU A 173 16.83 12.71 2.74
C GLU A 173 15.75 12.30 1.74
N LEU A 174 16.09 12.37 0.44
CA LEU A 174 15.16 12.04 -0.64
C LEU A 174 14.68 10.58 -0.58
N ASP A 175 15.56 9.66 -0.23
CA ASP A 175 15.25 8.26 -0.06
C ASP A 175 14.23 8.01 1.07
N ASP A 176 14.33 8.72 2.17
CA ASP A 176 13.35 8.67 3.26
C ASP A 176 11.99 9.19 2.79
N TYR A 177 11.97 10.33 2.12
CA TYR A 177 10.74 10.89 1.57
C TYR A 177 10.06 9.93 0.59
N VAL A 178 10.80 9.40 -0.38
CA VAL A 178 10.25 8.48 -1.40
C VAL A 178 9.78 7.18 -0.75
N ALA A 179 10.52 6.62 0.20
CA ALA A 179 10.12 5.39 0.91
C ALA A 179 8.79 5.58 1.67
N LYS A 180 8.65 6.67 2.39
CA LYS A 180 7.41 6.98 3.12
C LYS A 180 6.22 7.19 2.19
N GLN A 181 6.40 7.91 1.09
CA GLN A 181 5.34 8.12 0.10
C GLN A 181 4.97 6.84 -0.64
N ALA A 182 5.94 5.99 -0.96
CA ALA A 182 5.69 4.69 -1.57
C ALA A 182 4.85 3.79 -0.65
N LEU A 183 5.16 3.75 0.65
CA LEU A 183 4.38 2.99 1.63
C LEU A 183 2.98 3.57 1.81
N LEU A 184 2.81 4.88 1.84
CA LEU A 184 1.50 5.53 1.89
C LEU A 184 0.63 5.10 0.71
N GLY A 185 1.16 5.13 -0.50
CA GLY A 185 0.48 4.65 -1.71
C GLY A 185 0.14 3.15 -1.64
N MET A 186 1.07 2.33 -1.13
CA MET A 186 0.87 0.89 -0.97
C MET A 186 -0.29 0.60 -0.02
N PHE A 187 -0.31 1.18 1.18
CA PHE A 187 -1.39 0.97 2.14
C PHE A 187 -2.72 1.56 1.68
N SER A 188 -2.71 2.68 0.97
CA SER A 188 -3.91 3.25 0.35
C SER A 188 -4.55 2.29 -0.67
N LEU A 189 -3.74 1.62 -1.49
CA LEU A 189 -4.27 0.63 -2.44
C LEU A 189 -4.73 -0.66 -1.74
N VAL A 190 -4.02 -1.12 -0.69
CA VAL A 190 -4.46 -2.27 0.13
C VAL A 190 -5.81 -1.96 0.78
N GLU A 191 -6.00 -0.77 1.35
CA GLU A 191 -7.26 -0.31 1.91
C GLU A 191 -8.39 -0.34 0.88
N LYS A 192 -8.13 0.18 -0.32
CA LYS A 192 -9.10 0.13 -1.41
C LYS A 192 -9.50 -1.30 -1.77
N LYS A 193 -8.56 -2.23 -1.78
CA LYS A 193 -8.84 -3.66 -2.03
C LYS A 193 -9.64 -4.28 -0.89
N GLU A 194 -9.36 -3.94 0.36
CA GLU A 194 -10.15 -4.36 1.52
C GLU A 194 -11.59 -3.88 1.41
N LEU A 195 -11.79 -2.60 1.13
CA LEU A 195 -13.12 -2.01 0.94
C LEU A 195 -13.90 -2.71 -0.18
N ASP A 196 -13.25 -2.98 -1.30
CA ASP A 196 -13.90 -3.65 -2.43
C ASP A 196 -14.40 -5.05 -2.05
N ILE A 197 -13.60 -5.85 -1.33
CA ILE A 197 -14.03 -7.18 -0.85
C ILE A 197 -15.16 -7.07 0.17
N ARG A 198 -15.12 -6.07 1.06
CA ARG A 198 -16.15 -5.87 2.09
C ARG A 198 -17.49 -5.39 1.52
N GLU A 199 -17.48 -4.57 0.51
CA GLU A 199 -18.68 -3.90 -0.02
C GLU A 199 -19.21 -4.52 -1.31
N ASN A 200 -18.33 -5.11 -2.14
CA ASN A 200 -18.67 -5.69 -3.42
C ASN A 200 -18.61 -7.22 -3.38
N THR A 201 -19.80 -7.87 -3.41
CA THR A 201 -19.88 -9.35 -3.44
C THR A 201 -19.22 -9.96 -4.66
N GLY A 202 -19.14 -9.23 -5.78
CA GLY A 202 -18.46 -9.66 -7.00
C GLY A 202 -16.94 -9.77 -6.87
N ALA A 203 -16.34 -9.04 -5.92
CA ALA A 203 -14.91 -9.11 -5.62
C ALA A 203 -14.54 -10.36 -4.78
N ARG A 204 -15.54 -11.08 -4.25
CA ARG A 204 -15.36 -12.29 -3.43
C ARG A 204 -15.24 -13.51 -4.35
N THR A 205 -14.03 -13.79 -4.80
CA THR A 205 -13.74 -14.75 -5.89
C THR A 205 -13.93 -16.22 -5.51
N SER A 206 -13.86 -16.57 -4.20
CA SER A 206 -14.07 -17.95 -3.73
C SER A 206 -15.36 -18.12 -2.92
N ASP A 207 -15.84 -19.38 -2.82
CA ASP A 207 -16.99 -19.71 -1.97
C ASP A 207 -16.72 -19.44 -0.49
N LEU A 208 -15.47 -19.63 -0.07
CA LEU A 208 -15.03 -19.32 1.30
C LEU A 208 -15.14 -17.83 1.58
N LEU A 209 -14.65 -16.98 0.69
CA LEU A 209 -14.78 -15.52 0.80
C LEU A 209 -16.24 -15.08 0.87
N ARG A 210 -17.08 -15.63 -0.01
CA ARG A 210 -18.52 -15.33 0.00
C ARG A 210 -19.17 -15.67 1.33
N LYS A 211 -18.89 -16.84 1.89
CA LYS A 211 -19.44 -17.29 3.16
C LYS A 211 -18.95 -16.46 4.35
N VAL A 212 -17.64 -16.18 4.39
CA VAL A 212 -17.00 -15.43 5.49
C VAL A 212 -17.52 -13.99 5.54
N PHE A 213 -17.53 -13.29 4.41
CA PHE A 213 -17.99 -11.90 4.35
C PHE A 213 -19.53 -11.76 4.43
N ALA A 214 -20.29 -12.80 4.12
CA ALA A 214 -21.74 -12.82 4.40
C ALA A 214 -22.04 -12.73 5.91
N LYS A 215 -21.12 -13.17 6.77
CA LYS A 215 -21.25 -12.99 8.22
C LYS A 215 -21.11 -11.52 8.63
N GLN A 216 -20.15 -10.82 8.05
CA GLN A 216 -19.97 -9.37 8.22
C GLN A 216 -21.21 -8.60 7.73
N ASP A 217 -21.80 -9.00 6.60
CA ASP A 217 -22.97 -8.34 6.02
C ASP A 217 -24.23 -8.45 6.90
N ARG A 218 -24.36 -9.55 7.67
CA ARG A 218 -25.47 -9.77 8.63
C ARG A 218 -25.30 -9.04 9.95
N GLY A 219 -24.10 -8.56 10.25
CA GLY A 219 -23.78 -7.82 11.49
C GLY A 219 -23.94 -6.31 11.35
N LYS A 220 -24.31 -5.84 10.18
CA LYS A 220 -24.68 -4.44 9.89
C LYS A 220 -26.20 -4.32 9.97
#